data_ac926ade29ef46e3bf4b9db79edb1e6b
#
_entry.id   ac926ade29ef46e3bf4b9db79edb1e6b
#
_cell.length_a   1.000
_cell.length_b   1.000
_cell.length_c   1.000
_cell.angle_alpha   90.00
_cell.angle_beta   90.00
_cell.angle_gamma   90.00
#
_symmetry.space_group_name_H-M   'P 1'
#
loop_
_entity.id
_entity.type
_entity.pdbx_description
1 polymer ?
#
loop_
_entity_poly.entity_id
_entity_poly.type
_entity_poly.pdbx_seq_one_letter_code
_entity_poly.pdbx_strand_id
1 'polypeptide(L)'
;DLLYQIYMIPLLKKKYFHILFLFIISLTYFLPLIIFGQVILDPFDNLESVSVYDHVISKIWNGNFISIEHFLAGEIKWYYLEDILYPINILHFFLDDKSFYFTKDIFRRIISYYTFYVLAQQFRVSKFNSSLGAAFFSSILNITTDIDIAICCVPYIFYIFFKKKSFQIKYFILLALIGLNSSFGVSIFAVTLLIPLVFFLDHQKKKFLPLFLYFITFLISSLITDLHLIYSILLGPEIHRLSFDVNSDSLYSFYQSLFIIFPYPLGSYKFLFSLLISIIILFVFFNSLFIKEKRTKYLVLFIFFVIVLYFLSTDILPNLIFIGPFSFLQSLNLERLSLIMPFLISILFIFYLTNLNNKKFINTFYALTICSIFISQFLMPLKEMTDNYLNESFETNTFNKFKINIKKNNYKESYKIFLENRKNFKWELNLDVTNFTTYDQYYQFDNYKLIKNIVKDSRTISIGADPMIAVMNDIKVIDGYHTVYPLSYKKDFRKIIEKEINKNDQLKKYYDDWGNRIYAFYNEPNNLLINFNEAQKLGAEYVI
;
A
#
# COMPACT_ATOMS: atom_id res chain seq x y z
N ASP A 1 18.20 33.19 18.20
CA ASP A 1 17.07 34.15 18.33
C ASP A 1 16.57 34.73 16.99
N LEU A 2 17.44 34.83 15.97
CA LEU A 2 17.04 35.43 14.67
C LEU A 2 16.16 34.52 13.82
N LEU A 3 16.38 33.22 13.84
CA LEU A 3 15.50 32.23 13.18
C LEU A 3 14.13 32.07 13.88
N TYR A 4 14.05 32.48 15.14
CA TYR A 4 12.81 32.41 15.93
C TYR A 4 11.85 33.58 15.66
N GLN A 5 12.38 34.74 15.23
CA GLN A 5 11.60 35.91 14.81
C GLN A 5 11.19 35.86 13.33
N ILE A 6 11.86 35.04 12.54
CA ILE A 6 11.63 34.95 11.10
C ILE A 6 10.37 34.13 10.82
N TYR A 7 9.22 34.80 10.70
CA TYR A 7 8.06 34.53 9.84
C TYR A 7 7.34 33.16 9.90
N MET A 8 7.91 32.11 10.49
CA MET A 8 7.24 30.79 10.53
C MET A 8 6.08 30.73 11.53
N ILE A 9 6.22 31.34 12.70
CA ILE A 9 5.18 31.28 13.76
C ILE A 9 3.88 32.04 13.39
N PRO A 10 3.93 33.22 12.76
CA PRO A 10 2.73 33.90 12.29
C PRO A 10 2.03 33.19 11.13
N LEU A 11 2.80 32.54 10.23
CA LEU A 11 2.27 31.70 9.15
C LEU A 11 1.59 30.43 9.68
N LEU A 12 2.19 29.77 10.69
CA LEU A 12 1.66 28.58 11.33
C LEU A 12 0.39 28.88 12.18
N LYS A 13 0.19 30.12 12.62
CA LYS A 13 -1.04 30.56 13.32
C LYS A 13 -2.19 30.90 12.37
N LYS A 14 -1.94 31.04 11.08
CA LYS A 14 -2.96 31.41 10.08
C LYS A 14 -3.73 30.21 9.56
N LYS A 15 -4.90 30.47 8.96
CA LYS A 15 -5.85 29.52 8.37
C LYS A 15 -5.25 28.60 7.29
N TYR A 16 -4.02 28.89 6.82
CA TYR A 16 -3.36 28.24 5.66
C TYR A 16 -2.46 27.05 6.00
N PHE A 17 -2.19 26.73 7.25
CA PHE A 17 -1.30 25.62 7.60
C PHE A 17 -1.85 24.24 7.15
N HIS A 18 -3.18 24.09 7.05
CA HIS A 18 -3.79 22.87 6.49
C HIS A 18 -3.37 22.65 5.05
N ILE A 19 -3.39 23.73 4.24
CA ILE A 19 -2.97 23.69 2.84
C ILE A 19 -1.49 23.32 2.75
N LEU A 20 -0.66 23.88 3.64
CA LEU A 20 0.76 23.56 3.70
C LEU A 20 0.99 22.07 4.00
N PHE A 21 0.31 21.51 5.00
CA PHE A 21 0.47 20.09 5.31
C PHE A 21 -0.04 19.18 4.20
N LEU A 22 -1.20 19.47 3.63
CA LEU A 22 -1.73 18.74 2.47
C LEU A 22 -0.75 18.81 1.29
N PHE A 23 -0.19 20.00 1.04
CA PHE A 23 0.82 20.17 -0.01
C PHE A 23 2.05 19.31 0.27
N ILE A 24 2.60 19.30 1.49
CA ILE A 24 3.76 18.48 1.85
C ILE A 24 3.49 17.00 1.62
N ILE A 25 2.37 16.45 2.09
CA ILE A 25 2.07 15.03 1.95
C ILE A 25 1.72 14.61 0.51
N SER A 26 1.32 15.55 -0.33
CA SER A 26 0.99 15.31 -1.74
C SER A 26 2.15 15.60 -2.69
N LEU A 27 3.15 16.33 -2.23
CA LEU A 27 4.21 16.89 -3.07
C LEU A 27 5.03 15.82 -3.78
N THR A 28 5.23 14.66 -3.14
CA THR A 28 5.93 13.51 -3.73
C THR A 28 5.33 13.11 -5.09
N TYR A 29 4.02 13.17 -5.21
CA TYR A 29 3.30 12.75 -6.42
C TYR A 29 3.13 13.89 -7.42
N PHE A 30 2.87 15.10 -6.94
CA PHE A 30 2.70 16.25 -7.82
C PHE A 30 4.00 16.70 -8.48
N LEU A 31 5.12 16.62 -7.77
CA LEU A 31 6.37 17.14 -8.28
C LEU A 31 6.88 16.38 -9.51
N PRO A 32 6.91 15.04 -9.51
CA PRO A 32 7.27 14.28 -10.70
C PRO A 32 6.34 14.51 -11.87
N LEU A 33 5.03 14.66 -11.62
CA LEU A 33 4.07 14.97 -12.65
C LEU A 33 4.35 16.36 -13.28
N ILE A 34 4.64 17.38 -12.44
CA ILE A 34 4.93 18.74 -12.90
C ILE A 34 6.28 18.80 -13.62
N ILE A 35 7.32 18.18 -13.05
CA ILE A 35 8.69 18.29 -13.58
C ILE A 35 8.90 17.39 -14.80
N PHE A 36 8.45 16.15 -14.72
CA PHE A 36 8.73 15.11 -15.72
C PHE A 36 7.53 14.74 -16.59
N GLY A 37 6.31 15.15 -16.22
CA GLY A 37 5.08 14.69 -16.84
C GLY A 37 4.78 13.22 -16.55
N GLN A 38 5.36 12.69 -15.45
CA GLN A 38 5.32 11.27 -15.11
C GLN A 38 4.59 11.02 -13.78
N VAL A 39 3.86 9.92 -13.71
CA VAL A 39 3.23 9.44 -12.48
C VAL A 39 4.16 8.42 -11.83
N ILE A 40 4.43 8.60 -10.54
CA ILE A 40 5.22 7.64 -9.76
C ILE A 40 4.36 6.42 -9.44
N LEU A 41 4.96 5.25 -9.60
CA LEU A 41 4.47 3.99 -9.04
C LEU A 41 5.23 3.69 -7.75
N ASP A 42 4.48 3.41 -6.70
CA ASP A 42 5.06 2.80 -5.51
C ASP A 42 5.52 1.37 -5.85
N PRO A 43 6.68 0.93 -5.33
CA PRO A 43 7.21 -0.39 -5.59
C PRO A 43 6.33 -1.52 -4.99
N PHE A 44 6.68 -2.77 -5.28
CA PHE A 44 5.99 -3.99 -4.86
C PHE A 44 4.63 -4.19 -5.55
N ASP A 45 3.62 -4.58 -4.79
CA ASP A 45 2.30 -4.99 -5.29
C ASP A 45 1.62 -3.95 -6.20
N ASN A 46 1.97 -2.66 -6.07
CA ASN A 46 1.43 -1.65 -6.97
C ASN A 46 1.88 -1.83 -8.43
N LEU A 47 3.06 -2.40 -8.65
CA LEU A 47 3.62 -2.62 -9.98
C LEU A 47 2.98 -3.84 -10.67
N GLU A 48 2.96 -4.97 -9.98
CA GLU A 48 2.58 -6.25 -10.55
C GLU A 48 1.11 -6.63 -10.30
N SER A 49 0.41 -5.96 -9.39
CA SER A 49 -1.00 -6.26 -9.12
C SER A 49 -1.92 -5.06 -9.21
N VAL A 50 -1.82 -4.09 -8.30
CA VAL A 50 -2.84 -3.03 -8.14
C VAL A 50 -3.10 -2.26 -9.42
N SER A 51 -2.04 -1.74 -10.08
CA SER A 51 -2.21 -0.96 -11.31
C SER A 51 -2.67 -1.82 -12.49
N VAL A 52 -2.22 -3.08 -12.54
CA VAL A 52 -2.62 -4.00 -13.61
C VAL A 52 -4.06 -4.47 -13.42
N TYR A 53 -4.49 -4.70 -12.18
CA TYR A 53 -5.90 -5.01 -11.90
C TYR A 53 -6.81 -3.82 -12.19
N ASP A 54 -6.39 -2.60 -11.84
CA ASP A 54 -7.10 -1.38 -12.21
C ASP A 54 -7.28 -1.29 -13.74
N HIS A 55 -6.25 -1.64 -14.54
CA HIS A 55 -6.33 -1.71 -16.00
C HIS A 55 -7.35 -2.76 -16.48
N VAL A 56 -7.29 -3.98 -15.97
CA VAL A 56 -8.23 -5.05 -16.35
C VAL A 56 -9.66 -4.68 -15.94
N ILE A 57 -9.86 -4.12 -14.75
CA ILE A 57 -11.15 -3.66 -14.24
C ILE A 57 -11.68 -2.52 -15.12
N SER A 58 -10.84 -1.57 -15.51
CA SER A 58 -11.18 -0.50 -16.45
C SER A 58 -11.75 -1.04 -17.76
N LYS A 59 -11.10 -2.06 -18.33
CA LYS A 59 -11.56 -2.72 -19.55
C LYS A 59 -12.92 -3.38 -19.37
N ILE A 60 -13.12 -4.06 -18.23
CA ILE A 60 -14.39 -4.73 -17.91
C ILE A 60 -15.52 -3.70 -17.76
N TRP A 61 -15.29 -2.62 -17.03
CA TRP A 61 -16.27 -1.54 -16.85
C TRP A 61 -16.64 -0.86 -18.19
N ASN A 62 -15.67 -0.80 -19.11
CA ASN A 62 -15.90 -0.31 -20.48
C ASN A 62 -16.46 -1.38 -21.44
N GLY A 63 -16.90 -2.53 -20.92
CA GLY A 63 -17.59 -3.60 -21.68
C GLY A 63 -16.68 -4.65 -22.31
N ASN A 64 -15.38 -4.61 -22.07
CA ASN A 64 -14.43 -5.60 -22.57
C ASN A 64 -14.12 -6.66 -21.50
N PHE A 65 -14.97 -7.68 -21.39
CA PHE A 65 -14.79 -8.78 -20.45
C PHE A 65 -13.68 -9.76 -20.83
N ILE A 66 -13.20 -9.73 -22.07
CA ILE A 66 -12.13 -10.62 -22.58
C ILE A 66 -10.78 -10.26 -21.95
N SER A 67 -10.59 -9.03 -21.46
CA SER A 67 -9.36 -8.60 -20.81
C SER A 67 -8.93 -9.46 -19.63
N ILE A 68 -9.87 -10.14 -18.97
CA ILE A 68 -9.60 -11.13 -17.91
C ILE A 68 -8.78 -12.32 -18.42
N GLU A 69 -8.92 -12.67 -19.70
CA GLU A 69 -8.20 -13.79 -20.29
C GLU A 69 -6.72 -13.49 -20.58
N HIS A 70 -6.27 -12.25 -20.28
CA HIS A 70 -4.93 -11.81 -20.60
C HIS A 70 -3.86 -12.42 -19.69
N PHE A 71 -4.19 -12.96 -18.54
CA PHE A 71 -3.22 -13.58 -17.64
C PHE A 71 -3.66 -14.94 -17.12
N LEU A 72 -2.69 -15.73 -16.65
CA LEU A 72 -2.88 -17.10 -16.17
C LEU A 72 -3.69 -17.96 -17.16
N ALA A 73 -3.36 -17.89 -18.44
CA ALA A 73 -4.02 -18.62 -19.54
C ALA A 73 -5.56 -18.44 -19.60
N GLY A 74 -6.11 -17.39 -19.00
CA GLY A 74 -7.56 -17.17 -18.89
C GLY A 74 -8.22 -17.95 -17.76
N GLU A 75 -7.46 -18.53 -16.84
CA GLU A 75 -8.02 -19.23 -15.66
C GLU A 75 -8.60 -18.26 -14.64
N ILE A 76 -8.21 -16.97 -14.68
CA ILE A 76 -8.82 -15.96 -13.83
C ILE A 76 -10.20 -15.57 -14.37
N LYS A 77 -11.17 -15.60 -13.49
CA LYS A 77 -12.54 -15.15 -13.75
C LYS A 77 -12.81 -13.84 -13.02
N TRP A 78 -13.77 -13.05 -13.46
CA TRP A 78 -14.12 -11.76 -12.87
C TRP A 78 -14.35 -11.84 -11.34
N TYR A 79 -14.85 -12.97 -10.86
CA TYR A 79 -15.13 -13.17 -9.43
C TYR A 79 -13.87 -13.45 -8.57
N TYR A 80 -12.68 -13.52 -9.17
CA TYR A 80 -11.41 -13.54 -8.44
C TYR A 80 -10.80 -12.14 -8.28
N LEU A 81 -11.28 -11.12 -9.02
CA LEU A 81 -10.79 -9.74 -8.92
C LEU A 81 -11.40 -9.05 -7.71
N GLU A 82 -10.58 -8.70 -6.72
CA GLU A 82 -11.04 -8.16 -5.44
C GLU A 82 -11.86 -6.87 -5.61
N ASP A 83 -11.36 -5.88 -6.35
CA ASP A 83 -11.90 -4.52 -6.38
C ASP A 83 -12.97 -4.27 -7.46
N ILE A 84 -13.39 -5.31 -8.21
CA ILE A 84 -14.21 -5.14 -9.42
C ILE A 84 -15.56 -4.44 -9.19
N LEU A 85 -16.16 -4.63 -8.01
CA LEU A 85 -17.48 -4.07 -7.67
C LEU A 85 -17.40 -2.75 -6.87
N TYR A 86 -16.21 -2.16 -6.69
CA TYR A 86 -16.09 -0.91 -5.94
C TYR A 86 -16.70 0.27 -6.70
N PRO A 87 -17.57 1.07 -6.06
CA PRO A 87 -18.17 2.25 -6.69
C PRO A 87 -17.17 3.26 -7.25
N ILE A 88 -15.95 3.34 -6.68
CA ILE A 88 -14.90 4.24 -7.18
C ILE A 88 -14.51 3.92 -8.64
N ASN A 89 -14.73 2.68 -9.09
CA ASN A 89 -14.43 2.25 -10.46
C ASN A 89 -15.27 2.97 -11.53
N ILE A 90 -16.33 3.68 -11.15
CA ILE A 90 -17.06 4.57 -12.05
C ILE A 90 -16.15 5.63 -12.67
N LEU A 91 -15.03 5.95 -12.03
CA LEU A 91 -14.05 6.90 -12.54
C LEU A 91 -13.34 6.39 -13.81
N HIS A 92 -13.32 5.09 -14.07
CA HIS A 92 -12.77 4.52 -15.31
C HIS A 92 -13.53 4.93 -16.59
N PHE A 93 -14.76 5.44 -16.45
CA PHE A 93 -15.46 6.03 -17.59
C PHE A 93 -14.91 7.41 -18.00
N PHE A 94 -14.13 8.06 -17.13
CA PHE A 94 -13.67 9.43 -17.31
C PHE A 94 -12.15 9.58 -17.30
N LEU A 95 -11.44 8.61 -16.72
CA LEU A 95 -9.99 8.67 -16.52
C LEU A 95 -9.34 7.46 -17.20
N ASP A 96 -8.18 7.70 -17.84
CA ASP A 96 -7.30 6.60 -18.23
C ASP A 96 -6.64 5.95 -16.99
N ASP A 97 -6.05 4.78 -17.17
CA ASP A 97 -5.50 3.98 -16.07
C ASP A 97 -4.45 4.73 -15.25
N LYS A 98 -3.57 5.48 -15.92
CA LYS A 98 -2.54 6.30 -15.29
C LYS A 98 -3.14 7.45 -14.45
N SER A 99 -4.14 8.14 -14.99
CA SER A 99 -4.87 9.20 -14.29
C SER A 99 -5.73 8.66 -13.17
N PHE A 100 -6.31 7.47 -13.34
CA PHE A 100 -7.07 6.78 -12.30
C PHE A 100 -6.17 6.42 -11.11
N TYR A 101 -5.04 5.76 -11.36
CA TYR A 101 -4.05 5.42 -10.33
C TYR A 101 -3.61 6.66 -9.54
N PHE A 102 -3.21 7.72 -10.25
CA PHE A 102 -2.79 8.97 -9.62
C PHE A 102 -3.90 9.60 -8.76
N THR A 103 -5.13 9.63 -9.27
CA THR A 103 -6.29 10.21 -8.58
C THR A 103 -6.64 9.41 -7.33
N LYS A 104 -6.65 8.08 -7.43
CA LYS A 104 -6.91 7.15 -6.32
C LYS A 104 -5.90 7.34 -5.19
N ASP A 105 -4.61 7.48 -5.51
CA ASP A 105 -3.57 7.64 -4.51
C ASP A 105 -3.62 9.02 -3.82
N ILE A 106 -3.77 10.10 -4.56
CA ILE A 106 -3.98 11.44 -3.99
C ILE A 106 -5.23 11.49 -3.12
N PHE A 107 -6.32 10.85 -3.54
CA PHE A 107 -7.55 10.80 -2.78
C PHE A 107 -7.36 10.09 -1.43
N ARG A 108 -6.64 8.97 -1.39
CA ARG A 108 -6.27 8.26 -0.15
C ARG A 108 -5.51 9.16 0.83
N ARG A 109 -4.56 9.95 0.34
CA ARG A 109 -3.76 10.89 1.16
C ARG A 109 -4.62 12.01 1.74
N ILE A 110 -5.45 12.60 0.92
CA ILE A 110 -6.35 13.68 1.35
C ILE A 110 -7.37 13.16 2.37
N ILE A 111 -8.00 12.00 2.10
CA ILE A 111 -9.03 11.46 2.99
C ILE A 111 -8.44 11.02 4.33
N SER A 112 -7.26 10.39 4.35
CA SER A 112 -6.58 10.01 5.59
C SER A 112 -6.25 11.24 6.45
N TYR A 113 -5.77 12.32 5.84
CA TYR A 113 -5.51 13.58 6.53
C TYR A 113 -6.79 14.17 7.14
N TYR A 114 -7.85 14.32 6.36
CA TYR A 114 -9.08 14.94 6.84
C TYR A 114 -9.82 14.11 7.88
N THR A 115 -9.86 12.81 7.73
CA THR A 115 -10.52 11.90 8.69
C THR A 115 -9.86 11.97 10.06
N PHE A 116 -8.52 11.99 10.10
CA PHE A 116 -7.78 12.13 11.34
C PHE A 116 -7.91 13.54 11.93
N TYR A 117 -7.86 14.58 11.10
CA TYR A 117 -8.05 15.95 11.56
C TYR A 117 -9.40 16.15 12.26
N VAL A 118 -10.49 15.67 11.66
CA VAL A 118 -11.83 15.72 12.23
C VAL A 118 -11.89 15.00 13.57
N LEU A 119 -11.29 13.84 13.69
CA LEU A 119 -11.20 13.09 14.94
C LEU A 119 -10.42 13.87 16.00
N ALA A 120 -9.24 14.38 15.68
CA ALA A 120 -8.37 15.09 16.61
C ALA A 120 -9.08 16.32 17.22
N GLN A 121 -9.89 17.05 16.42
CA GLN A 121 -10.71 18.16 16.93
C GLN A 121 -11.72 17.71 18.00
N GLN A 122 -12.15 16.47 18.00
CA GLN A 122 -13.09 15.95 19.02
C GLN A 122 -12.42 15.71 20.38
N PHE A 123 -11.12 15.49 20.39
CA PHE A 123 -10.33 15.40 21.61
C PHE A 123 -9.94 16.77 22.18
N ARG A 124 -10.48 17.87 21.60
CA ARG A 124 -10.19 19.27 21.99
C ARG A 124 -8.70 19.65 21.83
N VAL A 125 -8.04 19.00 20.89
CA VAL A 125 -6.67 19.31 20.51
C VAL A 125 -6.65 20.63 19.73
N SER A 126 -5.58 21.43 19.87
CA SER A 126 -5.44 22.66 19.09
C SER A 126 -5.48 22.39 17.59
N LYS A 127 -5.95 23.34 16.78
CA LYS A 127 -6.03 23.18 15.33
C LYS A 127 -4.66 22.81 14.72
N PHE A 128 -3.59 23.40 15.21
CA PHE A 128 -2.24 23.08 14.74
C PHE A 128 -1.85 21.64 15.06
N ASN A 129 -1.99 21.20 16.31
CA ASN A 129 -1.67 19.83 16.71
C ASN A 129 -2.55 18.80 15.97
N SER A 130 -3.82 19.15 15.74
CA SER A 130 -4.71 18.30 14.94
C SER A 130 -4.24 18.13 13.50
N SER A 131 -3.73 19.22 12.89
CA SER A 131 -3.20 19.16 11.53
C SER A 131 -1.85 18.46 11.46
N LEU A 132 -0.99 18.67 12.46
CA LEU A 132 0.28 17.96 12.54
C LEU A 132 0.05 16.45 12.76
N GLY A 133 -0.88 16.08 13.65
CA GLY A 133 -1.27 14.68 13.84
C GLY A 133 -1.91 14.06 12.59
N ALA A 134 -2.70 14.82 11.85
CA ALA A 134 -3.28 14.39 10.59
C ALA A 134 -2.22 14.16 9.50
N ALA A 135 -1.24 15.07 9.39
CA ALA A 135 -0.10 14.90 8.49
C ALA A 135 0.76 13.69 8.89
N PHE A 136 0.97 13.50 10.19
CA PHE A 136 1.72 12.36 10.72
C PHE A 136 1.00 11.04 10.40
N PHE A 137 -0.30 10.94 10.65
CA PHE A 137 -1.10 9.77 10.31
C PHE A 137 -1.07 9.46 8.81
N SER A 138 -1.36 10.47 7.97
CA SER A 138 -1.34 10.31 6.52
C SER A 138 0.06 9.89 6.01
N SER A 139 1.13 10.42 6.59
CA SER A 139 2.50 10.06 6.23
C SER A 139 2.86 8.62 6.61
N ILE A 140 2.43 8.14 7.77
CA ILE A 140 2.68 6.75 8.19
C ILE A 140 1.91 5.78 7.28
N LEU A 141 0.65 6.07 6.95
CA LEU A 141 -0.15 5.23 6.07
C LEU A 141 0.45 5.12 4.67
N ASN A 142 0.93 6.22 4.13
CA ASN A 142 1.46 6.27 2.77
C ASN A 142 2.78 5.49 2.56
N ILE A 143 3.31 4.88 3.61
CA ILE A 143 4.46 3.98 3.53
C ILE A 143 4.01 2.53 3.21
N THR A 144 2.73 2.22 3.39
CA THR A 144 2.17 0.89 3.10
C THR A 144 1.55 0.83 1.71
N THR A 145 1.70 -0.27 1.01
CA THR A 145 1.32 -0.41 -0.41
C THR A 145 -0.19 -0.67 -0.61
N ASP A 146 -0.79 -1.54 0.17
CA ASP A 146 -2.19 -1.98 0.01
C ASP A 146 -3.15 -1.27 0.95
N ILE A 147 -3.24 0.08 0.84
CA ILE A 147 -4.14 0.80 1.74
C ILE A 147 -5.50 0.97 1.11
N ASP A 148 -6.43 0.29 1.71
CA ASP A 148 -7.84 0.39 1.47
C ASP A 148 -8.44 1.73 1.96
N ILE A 149 -9.50 2.19 1.32
CA ILE A 149 -10.21 3.41 1.72
C ILE A 149 -10.70 3.34 3.15
N ALA A 150 -11.13 2.15 3.63
CA ALA A 150 -11.54 1.99 5.02
C ALA A 150 -10.40 2.28 5.99
N ILE A 151 -9.17 1.84 5.70
CA ILE A 151 -8.01 2.10 6.55
C ILE A 151 -7.71 3.59 6.61
N CYS A 152 -7.79 4.31 5.50
CA CYS A 152 -7.71 5.77 5.46
C CYS A 152 -8.82 6.45 6.28
N CYS A 153 -10.00 5.82 6.35
CA CYS A 153 -11.16 6.29 7.07
C CYS A 153 -11.28 5.78 8.51
N VAL A 154 -10.38 4.91 8.98
CA VAL A 154 -10.39 4.39 10.37
C VAL A 154 -10.59 5.51 11.41
N PRO A 155 -9.92 6.68 11.32
CA PRO A 155 -10.16 7.77 12.26
C PRO A 155 -11.61 8.28 12.23
N TYR A 156 -12.24 8.32 11.07
CA TYR A 156 -13.62 8.79 10.95
C TYR A 156 -14.63 7.74 11.39
N ILE A 157 -14.40 6.48 11.10
CA ILE A 157 -15.18 5.34 11.62
C ILE A 157 -15.14 5.36 13.16
N PHE A 158 -13.92 5.50 13.72
CA PHE A 158 -13.74 5.63 15.16
C PHE A 158 -14.46 6.85 15.73
N TYR A 159 -14.41 8.01 15.06
CA TYR A 159 -15.14 9.20 15.46
C TYR A 159 -16.65 8.95 15.56
N ILE A 160 -17.24 8.24 14.58
CA ILE A 160 -18.66 7.87 14.60
C ILE A 160 -18.93 6.96 15.80
N PHE A 161 -18.13 5.92 16.00
CA PHE A 161 -18.28 4.97 17.09
C PHE A 161 -18.09 5.63 18.47
N PHE A 162 -17.10 6.51 18.57
CA PHE A 162 -16.72 7.15 19.83
C PHE A 162 -17.73 8.22 20.27
N LYS A 163 -18.27 9.02 19.36
CA LYS A 163 -19.05 10.22 19.71
C LYS A 163 -20.56 10.05 19.61
N LYS A 164 -21.06 9.17 18.76
CA LYS A 164 -22.48 9.15 18.41
C LYS A 164 -23.30 8.23 19.29
N LYS A 165 -24.15 8.87 20.12
CA LYS A 165 -25.09 8.20 21.04
C LYS A 165 -26.47 7.94 20.42
N SER A 166 -26.79 8.53 19.27
CA SER A 166 -28.07 8.45 18.59
C SER A 166 -27.93 8.11 17.12
N PHE A 167 -28.92 7.45 16.56
CA PHE A 167 -29.00 7.11 15.14
C PHE A 167 -29.09 8.38 14.29
N GLN A 168 -28.23 8.46 13.26
CA GLN A 168 -28.27 9.51 12.24
C GLN A 168 -28.01 8.88 10.88
N ILE A 169 -28.99 8.96 9.98
CA ILE A 169 -28.97 8.33 8.66
C ILE A 169 -27.70 8.67 7.85
N LYS A 170 -27.21 9.90 7.96
CA LYS A 170 -25.99 10.33 7.26
C LYS A 170 -24.74 9.50 7.60
N TYR A 171 -24.64 8.99 8.84
CA TYR A 171 -23.49 8.15 9.23
C TYR A 171 -23.64 6.73 8.72
N PHE A 172 -24.87 6.21 8.60
CA PHE A 172 -25.12 4.95 7.92
C PHE A 172 -24.71 5.04 6.44
N ILE A 173 -25.13 6.11 5.75
CA ILE A 173 -24.77 6.32 4.34
C ILE A 173 -23.23 6.41 4.19
N LEU A 174 -22.56 7.20 5.04
CA LEU A 174 -21.11 7.35 4.96
C LEU A 174 -20.36 6.05 5.25
N LEU A 175 -20.80 5.30 6.28
CA LEU A 175 -20.20 3.99 6.59
C LEU A 175 -20.46 2.97 5.49
N ALA A 176 -21.64 2.99 4.88
CA ALA A 176 -21.95 2.16 3.73
C ALA A 176 -21.05 2.49 2.52
N LEU A 177 -20.88 3.79 2.21
CA LEU A 177 -19.99 4.23 1.13
C LEU A 177 -18.52 3.85 1.38
N ILE A 178 -18.05 3.95 2.62
CA ILE A 178 -16.70 3.52 2.99
C ILE A 178 -16.60 1.99 2.80
N GLY A 179 -17.57 1.23 3.34
CA GLY A 179 -17.56 -0.23 3.23
C GLY A 179 -17.63 -0.73 1.79
N LEU A 180 -18.50 -0.12 0.95
CA LEU A 180 -18.61 -0.47 -0.48
C LEU A 180 -17.33 -0.20 -1.31
N ASN A 181 -16.42 0.65 -0.83
CA ASN A 181 -15.14 0.91 -1.48
C ASN A 181 -13.96 0.30 -0.70
N SER A 182 -14.19 -0.82 -0.03
CA SER A 182 -13.22 -1.42 0.88
C SER A 182 -13.27 -2.92 0.84
N SER A 183 -12.10 -3.57 0.76
CA SER A 183 -12.00 -5.01 0.90
C SER A 183 -12.38 -5.44 2.32
N PHE A 184 -13.32 -6.37 2.41
CA PHE A 184 -13.68 -7.01 3.67
C PHE A 184 -12.47 -7.66 4.33
N GLY A 185 -11.70 -8.43 3.57
CA GLY A 185 -10.53 -9.13 4.07
C GLY A 185 -9.41 -8.23 4.59
N VAL A 186 -9.31 -6.99 4.10
CA VAL A 186 -8.30 -6.01 4.55
C VAL A 186 -8.79 -5.23 5.76
N SER A 187 -10.01 -4.72 5.71
CA SER A 187 -10.48 -3.68 6.62
C SER A 187 -11.14 -4.21 7.89
N ILE A 188 -11.71 -5.43 7.85
CA ILE A 188 -12.54 -5.96 8.94
C ILE A 188 -11.78 -6.04 10.27
N PHE A 189 -10.52 -6.45 10.26
CA PHE A 189 -9.73 -6.58 11.47
C PHE A 189 -9.48 -5.24 12.15
N ALA A 190 -9.08 -4.22 11.38
CA ALA A 190 -8.86 -2.88 11.92
C ALA A 190 -10.15 -2.26 12.46
N VAL A 191 -11.27 -2.38 11.73
CA VAL A 191 -12.55 -1.80 12.15
C VAL A 191 -13.15 -2.53 13.36
N THR A 192 -12.99 -3.86 13.45
CA THR A 192 -13.44 -4.64 14.61
C THR A 192 -12.71 -4.21 15.88
N LEU A 193 -11.41 -3.94 15.81
CA LEU A 193 -10.60 -3.48 16.94
C LEU A 193 -10.99 -2.07 17.43
N LEU A 194 -11.71 -1.29 16.63
CA LEU A 194 -12.26 0.00 17.09
C LEU A 194 -13.33 -0.17 18.17
N ILE A 195 -14.07 -1.28 18.18
CA ILE A 195 -15.12 -1.54 19.17
C ILE A 195 -14.53 -1.58 20.60
N PRO A 196 -13.59 -2.49 20.92
CA PRO A 196 -12.98 -2.51 22.24
C PRO A 196 -12.22 -1.21 22.54
N LEU A 197 -11.55 -0.58 21.56
CA LEU A 197 -10.87 0.70 21.76
C LEU A 197 -11.82 1.79 22.26
N VAL A 198 -13.05 1.85 21.75
CA VAL A 198 -14.07 2.79 22.24
C VAL A 198 -14.35 2.58 23.73
N PHE A 199 -14.46 1.33 24.20
CA PHE A 199 -14.68 1.00 25.61
C PHE A 199 -13.46 1.31 26.49
N PHE A 200 -12.25 1.10 25.97
CA PHE A 200 -11.02 1.45 26.68
C PHE A 200 -10.85 2.95 26.91
N LEU A 201 -11.20 3.79 25.92
CA LEU A 201 -11.01 5.24 26.01
C LEU A 201 -12.16 6.00 26.66
N ASP A 202 -13.37 5.42 26.72
CA ASP A 202 -14.55 6.06 27.32
C ASP A 202 -15.33 5.08 28.19
N HIS A 203 -15.14 5.21 29.51
CA HIS A 203 -15.81 4.37 30.51
C HIS A 203 -17.29 4.75 30.75
N GLN A 204 -17.82 5.81 30.10
CA GLN A 204 -19.22 6.15 30.23
C GLN A 204 -20.08 5.08 29.54
N LYS A 205 -21.19 4.66 30.17
CA LYS A 205 -22.15 3.70 29.61
C LYS A 205 -22.64 4.17 28.25
N LYS A 206 -21.98 3.73 27.18
CA LYS A 206 -22.43 3.98 25.81
C LYS A 206 -23.59 3.06 25.48
N LYS A 207 -24.53 3.58 24.70
CA LYS A 207 -25.57 2.73 24.12
C LYS A 207 -24.89 1.78 23.12
N PHE A 208 -24.83 0.51 23.45
CA PHE A 208 -24.22 -0.53 22.60
C PHE A 208 -24.92 -0.65 21.24
N LEU A 209 -26.25 -0.50 21.23
CA LEU A 209 -27.04 -0.71 20.02
C LEU A 209 -26.67 0.22 18.83
N PRO A 210 -26.51 1.55 18.99
CA PRO A 210 -26.07 2.39 17.87
C PRO A 210 -24.66 2.00 17.35
N LEU A 211 -23.73 1.70 18.25
CA LEU A 211 -22.39 1.26 17.87
C LEU A 211 -22.43 -0.02 17.03
N PHE A 212 -23.20 -1.00 17.51
CA PHE A 212 -23.37 -2.28 16.83
C PHE A 212 -24.00 -2.10 15.44
N LEU A 213 -25.05 -1.27 15.31
CA LEU A 213 -25.69 -1.03 14.03
C LEU A 213 -24.77 -0.28 13.04
N TYR A 214 -23.97 0.66 13.49
CA TYR A 214 -22.96 1.32 12.66
C TYR A 214 -21.91 0.31 12.17
N PHE A 215 -21.43 -0.54 13.08
CA PHE A 215 -20.49 -1.61 12.71
C PHE A 215 -21.09 -2.59 11.71
N ILE A 216 -22.32 -3.05 11.93
CA ILE A 216 -23.02 -3.96 11.01
C ILE A 216 -23.23 -3.31 9.64
N THR A 217 -23.53 -2.01 9.58
CA THR A 217 -23.65 -1.31 8.29
C THR A 217 -22.35 -1.35 7.50
N PHE A 218 -21.23 -1.05 8.15
CA PHE A 218 -19.91 -1.17 7.51
C PHE A 218 -19.64 -2.61 7.07
N LEU A 219 -19.87 -3.57 7.97
CA LEU A 219 -19.65 -5.00 7.70
C LEU A 219 -20.45 -5.50 6.49
N ILE A 220 -21.75 -5.22 6.45
CA ILE A 220 -22.61 -5.66 5.33
C ILE A 220 -22.18 -5.00 4.03
N SER A 221 -21.84 -3.71 4.05
CA SER A 221 -21.44 -3.02 2.82
C SER A 221 -20.13 -3.55 2.26
N SER A 222 -19.12 -3.83 3.08
CA SER A 222 -17.86 -4.43 2.60
C SER A 222 -18.04 -5.89 2.16
N LEU A 223 -18.94 -6.64 2.82
CA LEU A 223 -19.30 -7.99 2.38
C LEU A 223 -19.99 -8.00 1.02
N ILE A 224 -20.86 -7.02 0.71
CA ILE A 224 -21.57 -6.96 -0.58
C ILE A 224 -20.58 -6.86 -1.74
N THR A 225 -19.55 -6.04 -1.62
CA THR A 225 -18.56 -5.86 -2.70
C THR A 225 -17.61 -7.05 -2.86
N ASP A 226 -17.34 -7.78 -1.78
CA ASP A 226 -16.46 -8.97 -1.81
C ASP A 226 -17.26 -10.30 -1.88
N LEU A 227 -18.59 -10.25 -2.00
CA LEU A 227 -19.42 -11.45 -1.97
C LEU A 227 -19.03 -12.45 -3.07
N HIS A 228 -18.69 -11.97 -4.26
CA HIS A 228 -18.24 -12.78 -5.38
C HIS A 228 -16.92 -13.52 -5.07
N LEU A 229 -15.98 -12.87 -4.40
CA LEU A 229 -14.73 -13.47 -3.97
C LEU A 229 -14.96 -14.52 -2.86
N ILE A 230 -15.76 -14.18 -1.86
CA ILE A 230 -16.14 -15.09 -0.77
C ILE A 230 -16.83 -16.34 -1.35
N TYR A 231 -17.77 -16.14 -2.30
CA TYR A 231 -18.41 -17.24 -3.02
C TYR A 231 -17.39 -18.13 -3.74
N SER A 232 -16.43 -17.53 -4.44
CA SER A 232 -15.39 -18.27 -5.16
C SER A 232 -14.48 -19.09 -4.24
N ILE A 233 -14.16 -18.57 -3.05
CA ILE A 233 -13.34 -19.26 -2.04
C ILE A 233 -14.09 -20.42 -1.39
N LEU A 234 -15.39 -20.24 -1.10
CA LEU A 234 -16.18 -21.24 -0.37
C LEU A 234 -16.77 -22.32 -1.27
N LEU A 235 -17.18 -21.99 -2.48
CA LEU A 235 -17.95 -22.84 -3.39
C LEU A 235 -17.27 -23.05 -4.75
N GLY A 236 -16.20 -22.34 -5.03
CA GLY A 236 -15.39 -22.47 -6.24
C GLY A 236 -14.43 -23.67 -6.20
N PRO A 237 -13.61 -23.82 -7.24
CA PRO A 237 -12.51 -24.79 -7.23
C PRO A 237 -11.52 -24.50 -6.09
N GLU A 238 -10.82 -25.54 -5.65
CA GLU A 238 -9.76 -25.40 -4.64
C GLU A 238 -8.74 -24.33 -5.08
N ILE A 239 -8.58 -23.31 -4.23
CA ILE A 239 -7.66 -22.20 -4.51
C ILE A 239 -6.26 -22.50 -3.98
N HIS A 240 -5.22 -21.93 -4.63
CA HIS A 240 -3.84 -22.19 -4.28
C HIS A 240 -3.46 -21.77 -2.84
N ARG A 241 -4.13 -20.77 -2.26
CA ARG A 241 -3.91 -20.33 -0.88
C ARG A 241 -4.21 -21.36 0.19
N LEU A 242 -5.09 -22.34 -0.09
CA LEU A 242 -5.39 -23.43 0.83
C LEU A 242 -4.23 -24.44 0.96
N SER A 243 -3.25 -24.39 0.06
CA SER A 243 -2.05 -25.22 0.09
C SER A 243 -0.83 -24.53 0.75
N PHE A 244 -1.01 -23.34 1.33
CA PHE A 244 0.08 -22.64 2.00
C PHE A 244 0.52 -23.41 3.25
N ASP A 245 1.84 -23.63 3.36
CA ASP A 245 2.41 -24.16 4.60
C ASP A 245 2.51 -23.05 5.64
N VAL A 246 1.76 -23.21 6.73
CA VAL A 246 1.65 -22.23 7.82
C VAL A 246 2.75 -22.44 8.87
N ASN A 247 3.84 -23.12 8.55
CA ASN A 247 4.96 -23.30 9.48
C ASN A 247 5.63 -21.95 9.78
N SER A 248 5.08 -21.24 10.78
CA SER A 248 5.67 -20.03 11.33
C SER A 248 6.79 -20.40 12.31
N ASP A 249 7.97 -19.80 12.12
CA ASP A 249 8.98 -19.78 13.16
C ASP A 249 8.49 -18.85 14.30
N SER A 250 8.15 -19.43 15.44
CA SER A 250 7.59 -18.69 16.60
C SER A 250 8.49 -17.53 17.05
N LEU A 251 9.81 -17.68 16.93
CA LEU A 251 10.75 -16.61 17.26
C LEU A 251 10.64 -15.46 16.27
N TYR A 252 10.51 -15.76 14.98
CA TYR A 252 10.30 -14.75 13.93
C TYR A 252 8.97 -14.03 14.10
N SER A 253 7.88 -14.75 14.37
CA SER A 253 6.56 -14.17 14.64
C SER A 253 6.58 -13.26 15.88
N PHE A 254 7.32 -13.64 16.92
CA PHE A 254 7.50 -12.79 18.10
C PHE A 254 8.23 -11.49 17.75
N TYR A 255 9.33 -11.54 17.02
CA TYR A 255 10.03 -10.34 16.56
C TYR A 255 9.14 -9.48 15.67
N GLN A 256 8.45 -10.05 14.71
CA GLN A 256 7.51 -9.31 13.87
C GLN A 256 6.46 -8.59 14.72
N SER A 257 5.88 -9.23 15.73
CA SER A 257 4.85 -8.62 16.60
C SER A 257 5.35 -7.39 17.35
N LEU A 258 6.62 -7.35 17.76
CA LEU A 258 7.21 -6.17 18.38
C LEU A 258 7.41 -5.03 17.39
N PHE A 259 7.63 -5.36 16.11
CA PHE A 259 7.90 -4.38 15.06
C PHE A 259 6.66 -3.82 14.39
N ILE A 260 5.44 -4.34 14.64
CA ILE A 260 4.20 -3.78 14.07
C ILE A 260 3.90 -2.34 14.52
N ILE A 261 4.56 -1.86 15.57
CA ILE A 261 4.51 -0.45 15.97
C ILE A 261 5.09 0.45 14.89
N PHE A 262 6.00 -0.08 14.08
CA PHE A 262 6.68 0.66 13.01
C PHE A 262 5.91 0.52 11.69
N PRO A 263 5.90 1.56 10.86
CA PRO A 263 5.10 1.57 9.64
C PRO A 263 5.57 0.60 8.56
N TYR A 264 6.76 -0.06 8.71
CA TYR A 264 7.23 -1.09 7.75
C TYR A 264 8.39 -1.96 8.28
N PRO A 265 8.56 -3.20 7.78
CA PRO A 265 9.66 -4.07 8.21
C PRO A 265 11.04 -3.47 7.90
N LEU A 266 11.93 -3.61 8.88
CA LEU A 266 13.32 -3.17 8.88
C LEU A 266 14.13 -3.95 7.84
N GLY A 267 14.04 -3.71 6.59
CA GLY A 267 14.80 -4.47 5.58
C GLY A 267 14.73 -3.93 4.16
N SER A 268 13.87 -2.95 3.92
CA SER A 268 13.77 -2.29 2.62
C SER A 268 14.45 -0.93 2.64
N TYR A 269 14.74 -0.38 1.44
CA TYR A 269 15.23 1.00 1.26
C TYR A 269 14.29 2.04 1.90
N LYS A 270 13.02 1.73 2.15
CA LYS A 270 12.11 2.50 3.00
C LYS A 270 12.59 2.60 4.45
N PHE A 271 13.67 1.90 4.84
CA PHE A 271 14.27 1.96 6.17
C PHE A 271 14.67 3.37 6.59
N LEU A 272 15.36 4.12 5.73
CA LEU A 272 15.73 5.52 6.03
C LEU A 272 14.51 6.44 6.12
N PHE A 273 13.51 6.20 5.32
CA PHE A 273 12.21 6.86 5.37
C PHE A 273 11.50 6.62 6.70
N SER A 274 11.45 5.36 7.08
CA SER A 274 10.79 4.95 8.31
C SER A 274 11.64 5.30 9.52
N LEU A 275 12.96 5.40 9.40
CA LEU A 275 13.87 5.61 10.53
C LEU A 275 13.55 6.90 11.31
N LEU A 276 13.43 8.04 10.63
CA LEU A 276 13.13 9.30 11.28
C LEU A 276 11.75 9.30 11.95
N ILE A 277 10.75 8.79 11.24
CA ILE A 277 9.39 8.63 11.77
C ILE A 277 9.40 7.59 12.90
N SER A 278 10.13 6.49 12.76
CA SER A 278 10.26 5.44 13.78
C SER A 278 10.92 5.96 15.05
N ILE A 279 11.93 6.81 14.95
CA ILE A 279 12.54 7.47 16.12
C ILE A 279 11.49 8.32 16.86
N ILE A 280 10.66 9.07 16.14
CA ILE A 280 9.57 9.85 16.74
C ILE A 280 8.55 8.92 17.40
N ILE A 281 8.17 7.83 16.74
CA ILE A 281 7.23 6.84 17.29
C ILE A 281 7.77 6.25 18.58
N LEU A 282 9.01 5.77 18.59
CA LEU A 282 9.65 5.22 19.80
C LEU A 282 9.69 6.26 20.91
N PHE A 283 10.12 7.47 20.58
CA PHE A 283 10.21 8.56 21.54
C PHE A 283 8.84 8.86 22.16
N VAL A 284 7.80 9.00 21.36
CA VAL A 284 6.42 9.22 21.80
C VAL A 284 5.93 8.04 22.65
N PHE A 285 6.15 6.81 22.19
CA PHE A 285 5.69 5.61 22.88
C PHE A 285 6.31 5.49 24.28
N PHE A 286 7.64 5.53 24.38
CA PHE A 286 8.32 5.41 25.67
C PHE A 286 7.99 6.56 26.63
N ASN A 287 7.93 7.79 26.14
CA ASN A 287 7.55 8.92 27.02
C ASN A 287 6.09 8.86 27.46
N SER A 288 5.20 8.28 26.62
CA SER A 288 3.78 8.11 26.97
C SER A 288 3.57 7.13 28.12
N LEU A 289 4.50 6.21 28.39
CA LEU A 289 4.46 5.31 29.55
C LEU A 289 4.48 6.08 30.89
N PHE A 290 5.13 7.24 30.91
CA PHE A 290 5.27 8.07 32.11
C PHE A 290 4.17 9.13 32.25
N ILE A 291 3.29 9.31 31.25
CA ILE A 291 2.18 10.25 31.32
C ILE A 291 1.12 9.72 32.28
N LYS A 292 0.68 10.60 33.21
CA LYS A 292 -0.32 10.23 34.24
C LYS A 292 -1.76 10.24 33.73
N GLU A 293 -2.03 10.82 32.56
CA GLU A 293 -3.36 10.90 31.99
C GLU A 293 -3.94 9.49 31.71
N LYS A 294 -5.14 9.22 32.21
CA LYS A 294 -5.78 7.90 32.11
C LYS A 294 -5.96 7.44 30.66
N ARG A 295 -6.39 8.35 29.77
CA ARG A 295 -6.62 8.01 28.34
C ARG A 295 -5.34 7.55 27.65
N THR A 296 -4.24 8.25 27.90
CA THR A 296 -2.92 7.88 27.38
C THR A 296 -2.50 6.49 27.87
N LYS A 297 -2.68 6.21 29.16
CA LYS A 297 -2.37 4.87 29.73
C LYS A 297 -3.21 3.77 29.11
N TYR A 298 -4.52 3.99 28.97
CA TYR A 298 -5.40 3.00 28.35
C TYR A 298 -5.06 2.77 26.89
N LEU A 299 -4.68 3.81 26.15
CA LEU A 299 -4.25 3.66 24.77
C LEU A 299 -2.95 2.85 24.66
N VAL A 300 -1.97 3.11 25.54
CA VAL A 300 -0.73 2.31 25.58
C VAL A 300 -1.03 0.85 25.90
N LEU A 301 -1.89 0.59 26.89
CA LEU A 301 -2.31 -0.79 27.20
C LEU A 301 -3.04 -1.45 26.02
N PHE A 302 -3.85 -0.69 25.30
CA PHE A 302 -4.51 -1.21 24.09
C PHE A 302 -3.53 -1.52 22.97
N ILE A 303 -2.49 -0.71 22.77
CA ILE A 303 -1.40 -1.00 21.83
C ILE A 303 -0.71 -2.31 22.21
N PHE A 304 -0.37 -2.51 23.47
CA PHE A 304 0.18 -3.80 23.93
C PHE A 304 -0.79 -4.96 23.69
N PHE A 305 -2.08 -4.76 23.94
CA PHE A 305 -3.10 -5.76 23.63
C PHE A 305 -3.09 -6.16 22.14
N VAL A 306 -3.00 -5.18 21.23
CA VAL A 306 -2.94 -5.44 19.78
C VAL A 306 -1.65 -6.18 19.40
N ILE A 307 -0.50 -5.84 20.01
CA ILE A 307 0.77 -6.54 19.79
C ILE A 307 0.65 -8.02 20.19
N VAL A 308 0.10 -8.29 21.38
CA VAL A 308 -0.12 -9.66 21.85
C VAL A 308 -1.12 -10.39 20.96
N LEU A 309 -2.21 -9.74 20.56
CA LEU A 309 -3.20 -10.33 19.66
C LEU A 309 -2.59 -10.66 18.29
N TYR A 310 -1.74 -9.79 17.76
CA TYR A 310 -1.02 -10.04 16.52
C TYR A 310 -0.11 -11.27 16.65
N PHE A 311 0.70 -11.35 17.71
CA PHE A 311 1.55 -12.52 17.96
C PHE A 311 0.72 -13.81 18.04
N LEU A 312 -0.37 -13.79 18.82
CA LEU A 312 -1.27 -14.93 18.91
C LEU A 312 -1.86 -15.32 17.55
N SER A 313 -2.19 -14.34 16.72
CA SER A 313 -2.82 -14.56 15.40
C SER A 313 -1.85 -15.10 14.35
N THR A 314 -0.56 -14.78 14.45
CA THR A 314 0.45 -15.20 13.47
C THR A 314 1.14 -16.51 13.85
N ASP A 315 1.20 -16.86 15.12
CA ASP A 315 1.89 -18.06 15.62
C ASP A 315 0.94 -19.15 16.10
N ILE A 316 0.05 -18.81 17.05
CA ILE A 316 -0.74 -19.81 17.79
C ILE A 316 -2.05 -20.15 17.07
N LEU A 317 -2.80 -19.13 16.64
CA LEU A 317 -4.13 -19.33 16.05
C LEU A 317 -4.12 -20.12 14.74
N PRO A 318 -3.15 -19.93 13.80
CA PRO A 318 -3.08 -20.74 12.61
C PRO A 318 -3.03 -22.24 12.92
N ASN A 319 -2.21 -22.62 13.91
CA ASN A 319 -2.04 -24.02 14.30
C ASN A 319 -3.25 -24.62 15.06
N LEU A 320 -4.11 -23.77 15.63
CA LEU A 320 -5.27 -24.21 16.41
C LEU A 320 -6.59 -24.13 15.62
N ILE A 321 -6.79 -23.05 14.85
CA ILE A 321 -8.08 -22.75 14.22
C ILE A 321 -8.16 -23.28 12.79
N PHE A 322 -7.03 -23.33 12.07
CA PHE A 322 -7.04 -23.75 10.66
C PHE A 322 -7.12 -25.27 10.46
N ILE A 323 -7.35 -26.01 11.53
CA ILE A 323 -7.56 -27.47 11.48
C ILE A 323 -9.07 -27.75 11.40
N GLY A 324 -9.47 -28.62 10.48
CA GLY A 324 -10.86 -29.08 10.33
C GLY A 324 -11.78 -28.08 9.63
N PRO A 325 -13.04 -27.88 10.09
CA PRO A 325 -14.05 -27.11 9.36
C PRO A 325 -13.74 -25.62 9.21
N PHE A 326 -12.75 -25.11 9.91
CA PHE A 326 -12.33 -23.71 9.86
C PHE A 326 -11.09 -23.49 8.97
N SER A 327 -10.63 -24.50 8.25
CA SER A 327 -9.46 -24.40 7.35
C SER A 327 -9.59 -23.29 6.29
N PHE A 328 -10.81 -22.94 5.88
CA PHE A 328 -11.04 -21.81 4.96
C PHE A 328 -10.56 -20.47 5.50
N LEU A 329 -10.41 -20.32 6.83
CA LEU A 329 -9.85 -19.11 7.45
C LEU A 329 -8.36 -18.92 7.18
N GLN A 330 -7.65 -19.95 6.67
CA GLN A 330 -6.27 -19.81 6.20
C GLN A 330 -6.14 -18.78 5.06
N SER A 331 -7.21 -18.61 4.28
CA SER A 331 -7.25 -17.58 3.23
C SER A 331 -7.27 -16.15 3.78
N LEU A 332 -7.61 -15.97 5.07
CA LEU A 332 -7.61 -14.68 5.75
C LEU A 332 -6.22 -14.38 6.29
N ASN A 333 -5.60 -13.33 5.77
CA ASN A 333 -4.31 -12.87 6.29
C ASN A 333 -4.52 -12.13 7.63
N LEU A 334 -4.28 -12.81 8.75
CA LEU A 334 -4.42 -12.24 10.11
C LEU A 334 -3.35 -11.18 10.43
N GLU A 335 -2.26 -11.08 9.64
CA GLU A 335 -1.27 -10.01 9.77
C GLU A 335 -1.88 -8.62 9.55
N ARG A 336 -3.03 -8.56 8.86
CA ARG A 336 -3.81 -7.32 8.65
C ARG A 336 -4.34 -6.68 9.93
N LEU A 337 -4.28 -7.36 11.08
CA LEU A 337 -4.47 -6.74 12.40
C LEU A 337 -3.51 -5.56 12.62
N SER A 338 -2.31 -5.60 12.06
CA SER A 338 -1.32 -4.52 12.14
C SER A 338 -1.78 -3.21 11.51
N LEU A 339 -2.73 -3.23 10.57
CA LEU A 339 -3.21 -2.05 9.85
C LEU A 339 -3.89 -1.00 10.73
N ILE A 340 -4.28 -1.35 11.97
CA ILE A 340 -4.77 -0.37 12.95
C ILE A 340 -3.64 0.44 13.61
N MET A 341 -2.39 -0.06 13.59
CA MET A 341 -1.29 0.54 14.36
C MET A 341 -0.97 1.99 13.96
N PRO A 342 -0.93 2.38 12.67
CA PRO A 342 -0.75 3.78 12.28
C PRO A 342 -1.75 4.72 12.96
N PHE A 343 -2.99 4.30 13.08
CA PHE A 343 -4.05 5.04 13.75
C PHE A 343 -3.81 5.15 15.27
N LEU A 344 -3.50 4.05 15.94
CA LEU A 344 -3.26 4.03 17.39
C LEU A 344 -2.05 4.88 17.77
N ILE A 345 -0.96 4.77 17.02
CA ILE A 345 0.25 5.58 17.23
C ILE A 345 -0.03 7.06 16.99
N SER A 346 -0.83 7.40 15.99
CA SER A 346 -1.17 8.81 15.71
C SER A 346 -2.09 9.42 16.77
N ILE A 347 -3.00 8.65 17.37
CA ILE A 347 -3.75 9.11 18.55
C ILE A 347 -2.81 9.29 19.74
N LEU A 348 -1.89 8.36 19.97
CA LEU A 348 -0.91 8.47 21.04
C LEU A 348 -0.04 9.71 20.86
N PHE A 349 0.38 10.00 19.62
CA PHE A 349 1.13 11.19 19.26
C PHE A 349 0.38 12.49 19.64
N ILE A 350 -0.91 12.63 19.29
CA ILE A 350 -1.65 13.85 19.65
C ILE A 350 -1.89 13.94 21.16
N PHE A 351 -2.12 12.83 21.87
CA PHE A 351 -2.24 12.83 23.33
C PHE A 351 -0.91 13.22 23.99
N TYR A 352 0.21 12.74 23.47
CA TYR A 352 1.52 13.15 23.91
C TYR A 352 1.72 14.65 23.74
N LEU A 353 1.41 15.21 22.57
CA LEU A 353 1.50 16.65 22.29
C LEU A 353 0.68 17.51 23.24
N THR A 354 -0.51 17.04 23.65
CA THR A 354 -1.37 17.80 24.57
C THR A 354 -0.87 17.81 26.02
N ASN A 355 -0.02 16.85 26.38
CA ASN A 355 0.56 16.74 27.73
C ASN A 355 1.94 17.41 27.88
N LEU A 356 2.49 17.98 26.79
CA LEU A 356 3.75 18.69 26.82
C LEU A 356 3.60 20.10 27.42
N ASN A 357 4.43 20.44 28.41
CA ASN A 357 4.41 21.73 29.09
C ASN A 357 5.57 22.66 28.74
N ASN A 358 6.72 22.10 28.35
CA ASN A 358 7.92 22.89 28.07
C ASN A 358 7.88 23.47 26.65
N LYS A 359 7.68 24.79 26.53
CA LYS A 359 7.56 25.50 25.23
C LYS A 359 8.77 25.32 24.30
N LYS A 360 10.01 25.34 24.83
CA LYS A 360 11.22 25.15 24.00
C LYS A 360 11.22 23.74 23.43
N PHE A 361 10.99 22.75 24.26
CA PHE A 361 10.94 21.36 23.84
C PHE A 361 9.80 21.12 22.82
N ILE A 362 8.62 21.67 23.04
CA ILE A 362 7.48 21.58 22.12
C ILE A 362 7.85 22.11 20.73
N ASN A 363 8.48 23.28 20.66
CA ASN A 363 8.84 23.88 19.38
C ASN A 363 9.91 23.07 18.65
N THR A 364 10.92 22.55 19.36
CA THR A 364 11.94 21.67 18.78
C THR A 364 11.31 20.36 18.28
N PHE A 365 10.40 19.78 19.06
CA PHE A 365 9.70 18.56 18.68
C PHE A 365 8.80 18.74 17.46
N TYR A 366 8.08 19.89 17.37
CA TYR A 366 7.31 20.24 16.17
C TYR A 366 8.22 20.36 14.94
N ALA A 367 9.32 21.09 15.06
CA ALA A 367 10.27 21.25 13.96
C ALA A 367 10.81 19.90 13.49
N LEU A 368 11.25 19.04 14.41
CA LEU A 368 11.73 17.69 14.09
C LEU A 368 10.66 16.85 13.40
N THR A 369 9.42 16.89 13.88
CA THR A 369 8.32 16.14 13.29
C THR A 369 7.99 16.63 11.87
N ILE A 370 7.91 17.95 11.68
CA ILE A 370 7.65 18.54 10.35
C ILE A 370 8.79 18.21 9.39
N CYS A 371 10.04 18.35 9.83
CA CYS A 371 11.21 17.98 9.04
C CYS A 371 11.19 16.48 8.68
N SER A 372 10.86 15.62 9.64
CA SER A 372 10.78 14.17 9.39
C SER A 372 9.70 13.81 8.37
N ILE A 373 8.51 14.42 8.46
CA ILE A 373 7.43 14.25 7.48
C ILE A 373 7.90 14.76 6.11
N PHE A 374 8.52 15.96 6.05
CA PHE A 374 9.00 16.53 4.80
C PHE A 374 10.10 15.67 4.16
N ILE A 375 11.07 15.23 4.94
CA ILE A 375 12.16 14.37 4.46
C ILE A 375 11.60 13.04 3.95
N SER A 376 10.73 12.39 4.73
CA SER A 376 10.18 11.09 4.38
C SER A 376 9.25 11.14 3.18
N GLN A 377 8.41 12.17 3.07
CA GLN A 377 7.38 12.23 2.02
C GLN A 377 7.86 12.94 0.75
N PHE A 378 8.96 13.66 0.79
CA PHE A 378 9.41 14.48 -0.33
C PHE A 378 10.88 14.29 -0.70
N LEU A 379 11.81 14.59 0.22
CA LEU A 379 13.23 14.63 -0.15
C LEU A 379 13.80 13.26 -0.52
N MET A 380 13.41 12.21 0.20
CA MET A 380 13.92 10.86 -0.07
C MET A 380 13.37 10.29 -1.39
N PRO A 381 12.05 10.29 -1.66
CA PRO A 381 11.54 9.87 -2.96
C PRO A 381 12.14 10.68 -4.11
N LEU A 382 12.27 11.98 -3.95
CA LEU A 382 12.88 12.84 -4.98
C LEU A 382 14.36 12.50 -5.19
N LYS A 383 15.13 12.25 -4.12
CA LYS A 383 16.52 11.85 -4.22
C LYS A 383 16.65 10.51 -4.95
N GLU A 384 15.85 9.52 -4.59
CA GLU A 384 15.89 8.19 -5.19
C GLU A 384 15.54 8.23 -6.67
N MET A 385 14.49 8.97 -7.03
CA MET A 385 14.15 9.24 -8.43
C MET A 385 15.28 9.94 -9.18
N THR A 386 15.91 10.97 -8.56
CA THR A 386 17.00 11.69 -9.20
C THR A 386 18.27 10.86 -9.30
N ASP A 387 18.58 10.02 -8.32
CA ASP A 387 19.74 9.13 -8.35
C ASP A 387 19.56 8.06 -9.44
N ASN A 388 18.39 7.45 -9.54
CA ASN A 388 18.05 6.52 -10.63
C ASN A 388 18.11 7.24 -11.99
N TYR A 389 17.50 8.41 -12.05
CA TYR A 389 17.53 9.27 -13.23
C TYR A 389 18.95 9.61 -13.67
N LEU A 390 19.83 9.97 -12.77
CA LEU A 390 21.18 10.43 -13.08
C LEU A 390 22.16 9.29 -13.35
N ASN A 391 21.93 8.12 -12.77
CA ASN A 391 22.83 6.98 -12.93
C ASN A 391 22.62 6.21 -14.25
N GLU A 392 21.37 6.17 -14.75
CA GLU A 392 21.02 5.26 -15.86
C GLU A 392 20.88 5.96 -17.23
N SER A 393 20.66 7.27 -17.27
CA SER A 393 20.21 7.94 -18.49
C SER A 393 21.14 8.96 -19.10
N PHE A 394 22.20 9.33 -18.42
CA PHE A 394 23.18 10.23 -18.96
C PHE A 394 24.36 9.44 -19.53
N GLU A 395 24.59 9.54 -20.85
CA GLU A 395 25.95 9.39 -21.33
C GLU A 395 26.86 10.16 -20.37
N THR A 396 27.85 9.51 -19.84
CA THR A 396 28.78 10.05 -18.83
C THR A 396 29.24 11.49 -19.09
N ASN A 397 29.28 11.88 -20.35
CA ASN A 397 29.61 13.25 -20.80
C ASN A 397 28.54 14.31 -20.50
N THR A 398 27.27 13.98 -20.62
CA THR A 398 26.17 14.95 -20.41
C THR A 398 25.94 15.17 -18.93
N PHE A 399 26.07 14.12 -18.12
CA PHE A 399 26.01 14.20 -16.66
C PHE A 399 27.16 15.00 -16.08
N ASN A 400 28.36 14.83 -16.60
CA ASN A 400 29.53 15.62 -16.20
C ASN A 400 29.34 17.10 -16.53
N LYS A 401 28.78 17.43 -17.70
CA LYS A 401 28.44 18.82 -18.07
C LYS A 401 27.39 19.42 -17.12
N PHE A 402 26.33 18.67 -16.81
CA PHE A 402 25.29 19.09 -15.85
C PHE A 402 25.91 19.35 -14.46
N LYS A 403 26.72 18.42 -13.95
CA LYS A 403 27.41 18.51 -12.66
C LYS A 403 28.39 19.69 -12.60
N ILE A 404 29.14 19.94 -13.68
CA ILE A 404 30.06 21.07 -13.79
C ILE A 404 29.29 22.39 -13.80
N ASN A 405 28.16 22.48 -14.52
CA ASN A 405 27.35 23.70 -14.56
C ASN A 405 26.69 24.02 -13.22
N ILE A 406 26.21 23.01 -12.48
CA ILE A 406 25.72 23.20 -11.11
C ILE A 406 26.84 23.71 -10.20
N LYS A 407 28.05 23.10 -10.23
CA LYS A 407 29.19 23.53 -9.44
C LYS A 407 29.62 24.96 -9.77
N LYS A 408 29.42 25.41 -11.00
CA LYS A 408 29.69 26.79 -11.44
C LYS A 408 28.52 27.74 -11.22
N ASN A 409 27.49 27.34 -10.49
CA ASN A 409 26.26 28.12 -10.25
C ASN A 409 25.51 28.54 -11.55
N ASN A 410 25.76 27.82 -12.66
CA ASN A 410 25.07 28.07 -13.93
C ASN A 410 23.78 27.23 -14.03
N TYR A 411 22.81 27.56 -13.17
CA TYR A 411 21.56 26.82 -13.04
C TYR A 411 20.69 26.85 -14.30
N LYS A 412 20.77 27.95 -15.09
CA LYS A 412 20.00 28.08 -16.33
C LYS A 412 20.45 27.08 -17.39
N GLU A 413 21.75 26.89 -17.56
CA GLU A 413 22.30 25.91 -18.50
C GLU A 413 22.11 24.48 -18.01
N SER A 414 22.24 24.25 -16.72
CA SER A 414 21.90 22.95 -16.11
C SER A 414 20.45 22.57 -16.34
N TYR A 415 19.53 23.52 -16.17
CA TYR A 415 18.09 23.32 -16.43
C TYR A 415 17.80 23.05 -17.90
N LYS A 416 18.49 23.74 -18.83
CA LYS A 416 18.37 23.51 -20.25
C LYS A 416 18.84 22.10 -20.66
N ILE A 417 20.03 21.69 -20.18
CA ILE A 417 20.55 20.32 -20.37
C ILE A 417 19.55 19.28 -19.85
N PHE A 418 18.97 19.54 -18.69
CA PHE A 418 17.94 18.69 -18.11
C PHE A 418 16.69 18.59 -19.00
N LEU A 419 16.16 19.71 -19.47
CA LEU A 419 14.97 19.73 -20.34
C LEU A 419 15.19 19.06 -21.70
N GLU A 420 16.36 19.24 -22.30
CA GLU A 420 16.73 18.62 -23.57
C GLU A 420 16.81 17.10 -23.46
N ASN A 421 17.35 16.61 -22.36
CA ASN A 421 17.54 15.16 -22.16
C ASN A 421 16.32 14.45 -21.57
N ARG A 422 15.34 15.17 -20.99
CA ARG A 422 14.15 14.54 -20.39
C ARG A 422 13.32 13.71 -21.37
N LYS A 423 13.39 13.99 -22.69
CA LYS A 423 12.68 13.25 -23.74
C LYS A 423 13.41 11.99 -24.19
N ASN A 424 14.72 11.89 -23.93
CA ASN A 424 15.56 10.79 -24.37
C ASN A 424 15.77 9.72 -23.29
N PHE A 425 14.96 9.76 -22.26
CA PHE A 425 15.02 8.86 -21.14
C PHE A 425 14.70 7.42 -21.54
N LYS A 426 15.70 6.58 -21.52
CA LYS A 426 15.55 5.13 -21.48
C LYS A 426 16.02 4.66 -20.12
N TRP A 427 15.15 3.99 -19.42
CA TRP A 427 15.48 3.36 -18.17
C TRP A 427 15.74 1.88 -18.44
N GLU A 428 16.82 1.36 -17.92
CA GLU A 428 17.00 -0.09 -17.88
C GLU A 428 16.22 -0.62 -16.67
N LEU A 429 15.41 -1.64 -16.93
CA LEU A 429 14.61 -2.29 -15.91
C LEU A 429 15.54 -3.06 -14.97
N ASN A 430 15.83 -2.51 -13.81
CA ASN A 430 16.44 -3.29 -12.76
C ASN A 430 15.30 -4.05 -12.05
N LEU A 431 15.26 -5.37 -12.22
CA LEU A 431 14.22 -6.26 -11.66
C LEU A 431 14.21 -6.30 -10.12
N ASP A 432 15.21 -5.75 -9.47
CA ASP A 432 15.15 -5.44 -8.04
C ASP A 432 14.18 -4.28 -7.80
N VAL A 433 12.90 -4.61 -7.79
CA VAL A 433 11.72 -3.71 -7.71
C VAL A 433 11.63 -3.00 -6.35
N THR A 434 12.76 -2.64 -5.79
CA THR A 434 12.84 -1.94 -4.50
C THR A 434 12.79 -0.43 -4.65
N ASN A 435 12.94 0.10 -5.87
CA ASN A 435 13.06 1.53 -6.13
C ASN A 435 11.78 2.12 -6.74
N PHE A 436 11.52 3.40 -6.47
CA PHE A 436 10.46 4.14 -7.14
C PHE A 436 10.72 4.19 -8.65
N THR A 437 9.71 3.86 -9.42
CA THR A 437 9.72 3.94 -10.87
C THR A 437 8.57 4.82 -11.36
N THR A 438 8.52 5.14 -12.64
CA THR A 438 7.38 5.83 -13.21
C THR A 438 6.48 4.86 -13.97
N TYR A 439 5.22 5.23 -14.12
CA TYR A 439 4.21 4.40 -14.77
C TYR A 439 4.64 3.99 -16.18
N ASP A 440 5.05 4.97 -17.00
CA ASP A 440 5.40 4.74 -18.41
C ASP A 440 6.69 3.92 -18.55
N GLN A 441 7.63 4.06 -17.60
CA GLN A 441 8.88 3.32 -17.60
C GLN A 441 8.73 1.86 -17.25
N TYR A 442 7.97 1.58 -16.20
CA TYR A 442 7.77 0.20 -15.77
C TYR A 442 7.02 -0.59 -16.83
N TYR A 443 5.94 -0.03 -17.37
CA TYR A 443 5.09 -0.75 -18.32
C TYR A 443 5.57 -0.69 -19.77
N GLN A 444 6.56 0.13 -20.11
CA GLN A 444 7.27 0.15 -21.40
C GLN A 444 6.34 0.11 -22.61
N PHE A 445 5.29 0.92 -22.64
CA PHE A 445 4.22 0.86 -23.65
C PHE A 445 4.72 0.89 -25.10
N ASP A 446 5.76 1.68 -25.40
CA ASP A 446 6.31 1.76 -26.77
C ASP A 446 6.98 0.45 -27.20
N ASN A 447 7.73 -0.20 -26.31
CA ASN A 447 8.40 -1.47 -26.59
C ASN A 447 7.38 -2.60 -26.74
N TYR A 448 6.43 -2.70 -25.82
CA TYR A 448 5.42 -3.74 -25.84
C TYR A 448 4.41 -3.58 -26.98
N LYS A 449 4.18 -2.36 -27.50
CA LYS A 449 3.42 -2.14 -28.73
C LYS A 449 4.03 -2.86 -29.93
N LEU A 450 5.38 -2.90 -30.04
CA LEU A 450 6.06 -3.66 -31.09
C LEU A 450 5.89 -5.15 -30.89
N ILE A 451 6.05 -5.65 -29.67
CA ILE A 451 5.83 -7.05 -29.31
C ILE A 451 4.40 -7.47 -29.63
N LYS A 452 3.41 -6.67 -29.24
CA LYS A 452 1.98 -6.93 -29.50
C LYS A 452 1.67 -7.07 -31.00
N ASN A 453 2.32 -6.30 -31.85
CA ASN A 453 2.15 -6.42 -33.31
C ASN A 453 2.66 -7.76 -33.85
N ILE A 454 3.64 -8.38 -33.18
CA ILE A 454 4.19 -9.69 -33.55
C ILE A 454 3.29 -10.81 -33.02
N VAL A 455 3.00 -10.79 -31.70
CA VAL A 455 2.30 -11.87 -31.03
C VAL A 455 0.78 -11.85 -31.26
N LYS A 456 0.23 -10.65 -31.58
CA LYS A 456 -1.21 -10.43 -31.84
C LYS A 456 -2.07 -10.97 -30.69
N ASP A 457 -2.92 -11.96 -30.97
CA ASP A 457 -3.84 -12.60 -30.03
C ASP A 457 -3.26 -13.88 -29.40
N SER A 458 -2.06 -14.28 -29.78
CA SER A 458 -1.40 -15.47 -29.23
C SER A 458 -1.01 -15.27 -27.78
N ARG A 459 -0.98 -16.36 -27.02
CA ARG A 459 -0.49 -16.36 -25.65
C ARG A 459 1.03 -16.46 -25.60
N THR A 460 1.59 -15.79 -24.62
CA THR A 460 3.04 -15.74 -24.42
C THR A 460 3.41 -16.25 -23.02
N ILE A 461 4.69 -16.56 -22.83
CA ILE A 461 5.33 -16.77 -21.53
C ILE A 461 6.48 -15.80 -21.38
N SER A 462 6.62 -15.15 -20.21
CA SER A 462 7.65 -14.15 -19.97
C SER A 462 8.84 -14.76 -19.24
N ILE A 463 10.06 -14.56 -19.76
CA ILE A 463 11.29 -15.06 -19.13
C ILE A 463 12.20 -13.88 -18.81
N GLY A 464 12.49 -13.65 -17.53
CA GLY A 464 13.34 -12.56 -17.09
C GLY A 464 12.66 -11.18 -17.06
N ALA A 465 11.36 -11.12 -17.37
CA ALA A 465 10.53 -9.92 -17.25
C ALA A 465 9.29 -10.23 -16.41
N ASP A 466 8.72 -9.19 -15.78
CA ASP A 466 7.45 -9.33 -15.11
C ASP A 466 6.32 -9.52 -16.14
N PRO A 467 5.61 -10.68 -16.14
CA PRO A 467 4.54 -10.94 -17.09
C PRO A 467 3.38 -9.95 -16.99
N MET A 468 3.21 -9.28 -15.85
CA MET A 468 2.15 -8.31 -15.66
C MET A 468 2.38 -7.02 -16.49
N ILE A 469 3.62 -6.77 -16.94
CA ILE A 469 3.91 -5.72 -17.94
C ILE A 469 3.24 -6.06 -19.27
N ALA A 470 3.28 -7.32 -19.69
CA ALA A 470 2.61 -7.78 -20.90
C ALA A 470 1.08 -7.65 -20.78
N VAL A 471 0.50 -8.02 -19.62
CA VAL A 471 -0.93 -7.86 -19.34
C VAL A 471 -1.35 -6.39 -19.43
N MET A 472 -0.57 -5.48 -18.86
CA MET A 472 -0.81 -4.03 -18.93
C MET A 472 -0.79 -3.50 -20.37
N ASN A 473 -0.11 -4.20 -21.26
CA ASN A 473 -0.04 -3.89 -22.69
C ASN A 473 -1.03 -4.70 -23.53
N ASP A 474 -2.04 -5.30 -22.92
CA ASP A 474 -3.05 -6.13 -23.59
C ASP A 474 -2.46 -7.35 -24.35
N ILE A 475 -1.39 -7.94 -23.86
CA ILE A 475 -0.80 -9.18 -24.38
C ILE A 475 -1.24 -10.32 -23.47
N LYS A 476 -1.72 -11.41 -24.07
CA LYS A 476 -2.15 -12.60 -23.35
C LYS A 476 -0.96 -13.40 -22.87
N VAL A 477 -0.90 -13.72 -21.58
CA VAL A 477 0.18 -14.51 -20.97
C VAL A 477 -0.37 -15.76 -20.27
N ILE A 478 0.46 -16.80 -20.18
CA ILE A 478 0.15 -17.99 -19.37
C ILE A 478 0.68 -17.87 -17.95
N ASP A 479 1.52 -16.90 -17.66
CA ASP A 479 2.09 -16.57 -16.37
C ASP A 479 1.40 -15.32 -15.76
N GLY A 480 1.87 -14.87 -14.61
CA GLY A 480 1.38 -13.65 -13.98
C GLY A 480 1.31 -13.72 -12.47
N TYR A 481 0.83 -12.63 -11.89
CA TYR A 481 0.58 -12.51 -10.46
C TYR A 481 -0.92 -12.51 -10.18
N HIS A 482 -1.36 -13.35 -9.23
CA HIS A 482 -2.72 -13.24 -8.69
C HIS A 482 -2.81 -13.79 -7.26
N THR A 483 -3.57 -13.07 -6.42
CA THR A 483 -3.76 -13.43 -5.00
C THR A 483 -4.68 -14.63 -4.81
N VAL A 484 -5.56 -14.93 -5.75
CA VAL A 484 -6.53 -16.05 -5.68
C VAL A 484 -6.72 -16.65 -7.07
N TYR A 485 -6.36 -17.91 -7.26
CA TYR A 485 -6.56 -18.67 -8.51
C TYR A 485 -6.62 -20.18 -8.23
N PRO A 486 -7.10 -21.01 -9.19
CA PRO A 486 -7.26 -22.45 -8.99
C PRO A 486 -5.92 -23.16 -8.69
N LEU A 487 -5.92 -24.02 -7.67
CA LEU A 487 -4.75 -24.84 -7.31
C LEU A 487 -4.33 -25.80 -8.44
N SER A 488 -5.28 -26.26 -9.25
CA SER A 488 -5.00 -27.08 -10.43
C SER A 488 -4.05 -26.36 -11.39
N TYR A 489 -4.28 -25.06 -11.64
CA TYR A 489 -3.41 -24.26 -12.49
C TYR A 489 -1.99 -24.12 -11.95
N LYS A 490 -1.85 -23.91 -10.62
CA LYS A 490 -0.54 -23.90 -9.96
C LYS A 490 0.25 -25.18 -10.23
N LYS A 491 -0.44 -26.33 -10.11
CA LYS A 491 0.15 -27.66 -10.35
C LYS A 491 0.56 -27.87 -11.80
N ASP A 492 -0.25 -27.38 -12.74
CA ASP A 492 0.07 -27.50 -14.17
C ASP A 492 1.22 -26.57 -14.57
N PHE A 493 1.23 -25.33 -14.13
CA PHE A 493 2.33 -24.41 -14.41
C PHE A 493 3.64 -24.86 -13.73
N ARG A 494 3.57 -25.53 -12.57
CA ARG A 494 4.75 -26.10 -11.91
C ARG A 494 5.54 -27.03 -12.80
N LYS A 495 4.90 -27.78 -13.70
CA LYS A 495 5.55 -28.70 -14.65
C LYS A 495 6.44 -27.96 -15.66
N ILE A 496 6.14 -26.69 -15.94
CA ILE A 496 6.94 -25.84 -16.82
C ILE A 496 8.28 -25.50 -16.17
N ILE A 497 8.26 -25.14 -14.88
CA ILE A 497 9.42 -24.64 -14.14
C ILE A 497 10.06 -25.69 -13.22
N GLU A 498 9.60 -26.93 -13.24
CA GLU A 498 9.99 -27.98 -12.28
C GLU A 498 11.49 -28.19 -12.17
N LYS A 499 12.19 -28.24 -13.32
CA LYS A 499 13.62 -28.44 -13.35
C LYS A 499 14.40 -27.23 -12.80
N GLU A 500 13.86 -26.03 -12.96
CA GLU A 500 14.45 -24.80 -12.44
C GLU A 500 14.27 -24.71 -10.93
N ILE A 501 13.06 -24.88 -10.43
CA ILE A 501 12.79 -24.77 -8.99
C ILE A 501 13.46 -25.89 -8.18
N ASN A 502 13.63 -27.10 -8.75
CA ASN A 502 14.30 -28.20 -8.06
C ASN A 502 15.82 -27.99 -7.91
N LYS A 503 16.43 -27.04 -8.62
CA LYS A 503 17.82 -26.63 -8.43
C LYS A 503 18.05 -25.62 -7.31
N ASN A 504 16.97 -24.99 -6.82
CA ASN A 504 17.04 -23.91 -5.85
C ASN A 504 15.95 -24.09 -4.78
N ASP A 505 16.35 -24.57 -3.62
CA ASP A 505 15.40 -24.86 -2.52
C ASP A 505 14.64 -23.63 -2.04
N GLN A 506 15.24 -22.43 -2.07
CA GLN A 506 14.55 -21.20 -1.70
C GLN A 506 13.46 -20.84 -2.72
N LEU A 507 13.77 -20.96 -4.02
CA LEU A 507 12.82 -20.70 -5.08
C LEU A 507 11.70 -21.75 -5.09
N LYS A 508 12.05 -23.01 -4.83
CA LYS A 508 11.07 -24.10 -4.69
C LYS A 508 10.12 -23.83 -3.53
N LYS A 509 10.66 -23.51 -2.35
CA LYS A 509 9.85 -23.15 -1.18
C LYS A 509 8.98 -21.93 -1.47
N TYR A 510 9.52 -20.90 -2.09
CA TYR A 510 8.78 -19.70 -2.48
C TYR A 510 7.58 -20.02 -3.38
N TYR A 511 7.78 -20.85 -4.41
CA TYR A 511 6.70 -21.23 -5.33
C TYR A 511 5.70 -22.17 -4.67
N ASP A 512 6.18 -23.23 -4.01
CA ASP A 512 5.33 -24.28 -3.46
C ASP A 512 4.52 -23.77 -2.25
N ASP A 513 5.14 -23.01 -1.34
CA ASP A 513 4.51 -22.57 -0.09
C ASP A 513 3.66 -21.29 -0.26
N TRP A 514 4.09 -20.34 -1.13
CA TRP A 514 3.37 -19.10 -1.34
C TRP A 514 2.69 -19.01 -2.72
N GLY A 515 3.45 -18.95 -3.79
CA GLY A 515 3.00 -19.14 -5.17
C GLY A 515 2.00 -18.13 -5.74
N ASN A 516 1.92 -16.88 -5.22
CA ASN A 516 1.11 -15.83 -5.85
C ASN A 516 1.72 -15.41 -7.21
N ARG A 517 3.05 -15.50 -7.35
CA ARG A 517 3.75 -15.29 -8.61
C ARG A 517 3.88 -16.61 -9.35
N ILE A 518 3.10 -16.77 -10.40
CA ILE A 518 3.24 -17.83 -11.39
C ILE A 518 4.14 -17.30 -12.51
N TYR A 519 5.45 -17.29 -12.26
CA TYR A 519 6.46 -16.76 -13.18
C TYR A 519 7.34 -17.89 -13.70
N ALA A 520 7.84 -17.74 -14.92
CA ALA A 520 8.82 -18.64 -15.48
C ALA A 520 10.21 -18.39 -14.84
N PHE A 521 10.32 -18.76 -13.57
CA PHE A 521 11.56 -18.65 -12.81
C PHE A 521 12.69 -19.45 -13.43
N TYR A 522 13.89 -18.90 -13.45
CA TYR A 522 15.10 -19.55 -13.92
C TYR A 522 16.28 -19.21 -13.02
N ASN A 523 17.30 -20.09 -13.02
CA ASN A 523 18.52 -19.89 -12.24
C ASN A 523 19.62 -19.25 -13.07
N GLU A 524 19.78 -19.68 -14.33
CA GLU A 524 20.85 -19.26 -15.22
C GLU A 524 20.28 -18.84 -16.58
N PRO A 525 20.47 -17.58 -17.03
CA PRO A 525 19.89 -17.11 -18.29
C PRO A 525 20.42 -17.87 -19.52
N ASN A 526 21.66 -18.37 -19.48
CA ASN A 526 22.28 -19.07 -20.58
C ASN A 526 22.01 -20.59 -20.60
N ASN A 527 21.30 -21.10 -19.58
CA ASN A 527 20.99 -22.53 -19.44
C ASN A 527 19.59 -22.73 -18.86
N LEU A 528 18.59 -22.31 -19.64
CA LEU A 528 17.20 -22.40 -19.26
C LEU A 528 16.70 -23.85 -19.28
N LEU A 529 16.14 -24.30 -18.17
CA LEU A 529 15.54 -25.62 -18.05
C LEU A 529 14.00 -25.57 -18.06
N ILE A 530 13.44 -24.52 -18.63
CA ILE A 530 12.00 -24.33 -18.83
C ILE A 530 11.47 -25.42 -19.78
N ASN A 531 10.37 -26.05 -19.39
CA ASN A 531 9.72 -27.04 -20.24
C ASN A 531 8.70 -26.36 -21.19
N PHE A 532 9.18 -25.95 -22.36
CA PHE A 532 8.35 -25.27 -23.35
C PHE A 532 7.22 -26.15 -23.91
N ASN A 533 7.35 -27.48 -23.89
CA ASN A 533 6.26 -28.38 -24.31
C ASN A 533 5.08 -28.30 -23.32
N GLU A 534 5.35 -28.19 -22.02
CA GLU A 534 4.28 -27.97 -21.03
C GLU A 534 3.69 -26.55 -21.15
N ALA A 535 4.52 -25.54 -21.43
CA ALA A 535 4.05 -24.19 -21.69
C ALA A 535 3.10 -24.14 -22.92
N GLN A 536 3.44 -24.85 -23.98
CA GLN A 536 2.61 -24.97 -25.17
C GLN A 536 1.25 -25.65 -24.86
N LYS A 537 1.22 -26.64 -23.98
CA LYS A 537 -0.05 -27.27 -23.54
C LYS A 537 -0.98 -26.28 -22.82
N LEU A 538 -0.42 -25.27 -22.13
CA LEU A 538 -1.18 -24.16 -21.54
C LEU A 538 -1.49 -23.04 -22.55
N GLY A 539 -1.07 -23.22 -23.81
CA GLY A 539 -1.40 -22.32 -24.91
C GLY A 539 -0.34 -21.27 -25.23
N ALA A 540 0.87 -21.34 -24.65
CA ALA A 540 1.95 -20.42 -25.02
C ALA A 540 2.46 -20.72 -26.43
N GLU A 541 2.51 -19.70 -27.28
CA GLU A 541 3.03 -19.76 -28.65
C GLU A 541 4.33 -18.97 -28.81
N TYR A 542 4.55 -17.99 -27.96
CA TYR A 542 5.72 -17.12 -27.97
C TYR A 542 6.37 -17.01 -26.58
N VAL A 543 7.64 -16.68 -26.57
CA VAL A 543 8.42 -16.30 -25.40
C VAL A 543 8.75 -14.82 -25.49
N ILE A 544 8.56 -14.08 -24.42
CA ILE A 544 8.90 -12.65 -24.29
C ILE A 544 10.06 -12.49 -23.32
#